data_8835ff79b41799dedaf6af747285d685
#
_entry.id   8835ff79b41799dedaf6af747285d685
#
_cell.length_a   1.000
_cell.length_b   1.000
_cell.length_c   1.000
_cell.angle_alpha   90.00
_cell.angle_beta   90.00
_cell.angle_gamma   90.00
#
_symmetry.space_group_name_H-M   'P 1'
#
loop_
_entity.id
_entity.type
_entity.pdbx_description
1 polymer ?
#
loop_
_entity_poly.entity_id
_entity_poly.type
_entity_poly.pdbx_seq_one_letter_code
_entity_poly.pdbx_strand_id
1 'polypeptide(L)'
;MLKSFWLKKTNLLTWQKLPKKAYLKNDDNKYLWFPDGKMNIYENCILKYIENGLKNKIAIHTISKKRIIKNYTYIQLDKLIDNFIQNLLKKNKNKKLKRIMIHSSANINSAVSMLALSKLGIFFSVIFEDLPLEAIKKRIDLFKPNLIISNTLSNKDCMKSKVLSFDQLQIKNKKIVKKKLNYFKADRDFFTLFTSGSTGMPKGIVHSMGGYLLYTKFTCIEQFGMNDSSIVLTASDAGWINGHTYALFGPLSLGATTVLLESPMLVIDELFLIKLLKLQINILYLPVTIIRIMKKLFSKKKITNHKLQTLGSMGEPLAPSVGSWITKKMKMNKNSIVNTYFQTETAGIISSPKYSEDCKSRPHGSVGDTTNKIIKLNIKSNKKPQEIKILTPWPGLMKRVINGENEWKKYWDNNQKFRMFDLGQIRKKNLYIHGRVDDVINIRGHRIGSAEVESVILSNKNVSECCAISIFDELEGNKFFIFVVSKKNNIEIDINKIIQSNFGSFALPKKIYKVKELPKTRSGKYLRRLLRILAENPNTRNLGDISTINNIKSLDNLKNAIKSS
;
A
#
# COMPACT_ATOMS: atom_id res chain seq x y z
N MET A 1 -2.60 -27.46 13.81
CA MET A 1 -3.19 -27.07 12.50
C MET A 1 -2.51 -25.82 11.91
N LEU A 2 -2.52 -24.64 12.54
CA LEU A 2 -1.95 -23.40 11.96
C LEU A 2 -0.43 -23.47 11.71
N LYS A 3 0.37 -23.92 12.69
CA LYS A 3 1.83 -24.09 12.55
C LYS A 3 2.17 -25.07 11.41
N SER A 4 1.47 -26.20 11.33
CA SER A 4 1.64 -27.20 10.26
C SER A 4 1.28 -26.64 8.88
N PHE A 5 0.21 -25.84 8.78
CA PHE A 5 -0.17 -25.16 7.53
C PHE A 5 0.97 -24.27 7.02
N TRP A 6 1.51 -23.38 7.86
CA TRP A 6 2.56 -22.46 7.43
C TRP A 6 3.89 -23.17 7.16
N LEU A 7 4.19 -24.28 7.86
CA LEU A 7 5.34 -25.10 7.53
C LEU A 7 5.20 -25.78 6.16
N LYS A 8 4.01 -26.29 5.82
CA LYS A 8 3.76 -26.83 4.47
C LYS A 8 3.94 -25.76 3.38
N LYS A 9 3.58 -24.50 3.65
CA LYS A 9 3.74 -23.39 2.69
C LYS A 9 5.19 -22.94 2.50
N THR A 10 6.13 -23.39 3.32
CA THR A 10 7.56 -23.08 3.11
C THR A 10 8.10 -23.63 1.78
N ASN A 11 7.46 -24.63 1.18
CA ASN A 11 7.78 -25.14 -0.16
C ASN A 11 7.63 -24.09 -1.29
N LEU A 12 6.92 -23.00 -1.03
CA LEU A 12 6.82 -21.88 -1.98
C LEU A 12 8.16 -21.15 -2.18
N LEU A 13 9.09 -21.25 -1.22
CA LEU A 13 10.38 -20.56 -1.26
C LEU A 13 11.55 -21.53 -1.39
N THR A 14 12.67 -21.04 -1.88
CA THR A 14 13.98 -21.70 -1.85
C THR A 14 14.68 -21.36 -0.55
N TRP A 15 15.18 -22.39 0.14
CA TRP A 15 15.85 -22.29 1.43
C TRP A 15 17.24 -22.93 1.37
N GLN A 16 18.22 -22.27 1.94
CA GLN A 16 19.51 -22.92 2.24
C GLN A 16 19.38 -23.88 3.42
N LYS A 17 18.55 -23.49 4.41
CA LYS A 17 18.16 -24.35 5.53
C LYS A 17 16.64 -24.26 5.69
N LEU A 18 15.93 -25.35 5.40
CA LEU A 18 14.47 -25.43 5.54
C LEU A 18 14.07 -25.29 7.01
N PRO A 19 13.10 -24.43 7.34
CA PRO A 19 12.68 -24.25 8.73
C PRO A 19 11.88 -25.48 9.23
N LYS A 20 12.16 -25.87 10.47
CA LYS A 20 11.39 -26.89 11.21
C LYS A 20 10.37 -26.26 12.15
N LYS A 21 10.53 -24.97 12.46
CA LYS A 21 9.62 -24.20 13.34
C LYS A 21 8.89 -23.13 12.54
N ALA A 22 7.55 -23.12 12.60
CA ALA A 22 6.75 -22.09 11.91
C ALA A 22 7.00 -20.72 12.53
N TYR A 23 6.87 -20.63 13.84
CA TYR A 23 7.15 -19.40 14.60
C TYR A 23 7.42 -19.68 16.07
N LEU A 24 8.12 -18.73 16.71
CA LEU A 24 8.20 -18.55 18.14
C LEU A 24 7.45 -17.26 18.51
N LYS A 25 6.77 -17.24 19.64
CA LYS A 25 6.10 -16.07 20.20
C LYS A 25 6.72 -15.75 21.55
N ASN A 26 7.05 -14.49 21.80
CA ASN A 26 7.45 -14.01 23.13
C ASN A 26 6.26 -13.37 23.88
N ASP A 27 6.49 -12.97 25.13
CA ASP A 27 5.46 -12.38 26.00
C ASP A 27 4.93 -11.03 25.49
N ASP A 28 5.73 -10.28 24.74
CA ASP A 28 5.35 -9.02 24.10
C ASP A 28 4.53 -9.19 22.80
N ASN A 29 3.99 -10.37 22.51
CA ASN A 29 3.31 -10.68 21.26
C ASN A 29 4.16 -10.51 19.98
N LYS A 30 5.49 -10.54 20.09
CA LYS A 30 6.38 -10.54 18.92
C LYS A 30 6.51 -11.96 18.39
N TYR A 31 6.29 -12.11 17.09
CA TYR A 31 6.38 -13.39 16.38
C TYR A 31 7.66 -13.45 15.56
N LEU A 32 8.51 -14.45 15.82
CA LEU A 32 9.70 -14.76 15.03
C LEU A 32 9.32 -15.87 14.06
N TRP A 33 9.08 -15.51 12.80
CA TRP A 33 8.68 -16.47 11.77
C TRP A 33 9.87 -17.19 11.18
N PHE A 34 9.79 -18.53 11.15
CA PHE A 34 10.82 -19.44 10.63
C PHE A 34 12.21 -19.22 11.25
N PRO A 35 12.32 -19.17 12.60
CA PRO A 35 13.53 -18.70 13.30
C PRO A 35 14.78 -19.56 13.06
N ASP A 36 14.62 -20.82 12.69
CA ASP A 36 15.68 -21.76 12.38
C ASP A 36 15.96 -21.92 10.87
N GLY A 37 15.17 -21.25 10.01
CA GLY A 37 15.35 -21.23 8.57
C GLY A 37 16.44 -20.25 8.12
N LYS A 38 17.11 -20.56 6.99
CA LYS A 38 18.05 -19.64 6.31
C LYS A 38 17.72 -19.54 4.84
N MET A 39 17.71 -18.32 4.31
CA MET A 39 17.37 -18.03 2.94
C MET A 39 18.05 -16.76 2.42
N ASN A 40 17.90 -16.50 1.13
CA ASN A 40 18.20 -15.21 0.51
C ASN A 40 17.03 -14.76 -0.37
N ILE A 41 16.61 -13.51 -0.21
CA ILE A 41 15.50 -12.92 -0.99
C ILE A 41 15.85 -12.83 -2.47
N TYR A 42 17.07 -12.39 -2.79
CA TYR A 42 17.54 -12.26 -4.17
C TYR A 42 17.53 -13.63 -4.90
N GLU A 43 17.95 -14.71 -4.25
CA GLU A 43 17.85 -16.06 -4.82
C GLU A 43 16.41 -16.39 -5.23
N ASN A 44 15.46 -16.11 -4.34
CA ASN A 44 14.05 -16.38 -4.56
C ASN A 44 13.38 -15.49 -5.63
N CYS A 45 13.95 -14.30 -5.89
CA CYS A 45 13.38 -13.33 -6.84
C CYS A 45 14.11 -13.31 -8.19
N ILE A 46 15.39 -13.67 -8.25
CA ILE A 46 16.23 -13.50 -9.44
C ILE A 46 16.98 -14.79 -9.80
N LEU A 47 17.90 -15.26 -8.93
CA LEU A 47 18.85 -16.30 -9.28
C LEU A 47 18.18 -17.60 -9.70
N LYS A 48 17.21 -18.07 -8.92
CA LYS A 48 16.40 -19.26 -9.20
C LYS A 48 15.82 -19.27 -10.62
N TYR A 49 15.34 -18.11 -11.10
CA TYR A 49 14.68 -18.03 -12.41
C TYR A 49 15.70 -17.96 -13.55
N ILE A 50 16.89 -17.43 -13.32
CA ILE A 50 18.02 -17.50 -14.27
C ILE A 50 18.45 -18.95 -14.44
N GLU A 51 18.61 -19.68 -13.34
CA GLU A 51 19.01 -21.09 -13.31
C GLU A 51 17.93 -22.01 -13.94
N ASN A 52 16.65 -21.67 -13.75
CA ASN A 52 15.53 -22.39 -14.36
C ASN A 52 15.22 -21.99 -15.82
N GLY A 53 16.17 -21.34 -16.51
CA GLY A 53 16.05 -21.05 -17.96
C GLY A 53 15.36 -19.72 -18.32
N LEU A 54 14.83 -18.96 -17.35
CA LEU A 54 14.13 -17.69 -17.62
C LEU A 54 15.09 -16.47 -17.73
N LYS A 55 16.40 -16.68 -17.95
CA LYS A 55 17.42 -15.61 -18.00
C LYS A 55 17.09 -14.48 -18.98
N ASN A 56 16.53 -14.81 -20.12
CA ASN A 56 16.21 -13.85 -21.21
C ASN A 56 14.78 -13.30 -21.12
N LYS A 57 13.96 -13.79 -20.19
CA LYS A 57 12.63 -13.27 -19.96
C LYS A 57 12.70 -11.86 -19.37
N ILE A 58 11.79 -10.98 -19.78
CA ILE A 58 11.66 -9.65 -19.18
C ILE A 58 11.20 -9.81 -17.72
N ALA A 59 12.02 -9.31 -16.80
CA ALA A 59 11.70 -9.25 -15.37
C ALA A 59 10.94 -7.96 -15.04
N ILE A 60 11.40 -6.83 -15.59
CA ILE A 60 10.87 -5.51 -15.29
C ILE A 60 10.69 -4.69 -16.57
N HIS A 61 9.51 -4.11 -16.76
CA HIS A 61 9.28 -2.92 -17.56
C HIS A 61 9.34 -1.70 -16.64
N THR A 62 10.11 -0.68 -16.96
CA THR A 62 10.07 0.60 -16.26
C THR A 62 9.48 1.68 -17.14
N ILE A 63 8.62 2.51 -16.56
CA ILE A 63 7.93 3.60 -17.24
C ILE A 63 8.30 4.91 -16.54
N SER A 64 9.06 5.76 -17.23
CA SER A 64 9.46 7.07 -16.68
C SER A 64 8.31 8.08 -16.67
N LYS A 65 8.45 9.17 -15.90
CA LYS A 65 7.52 10.32 -15.94
C LYS A 65 7.38 10.89 -17.36
N LYS A 66 8.42 10.77 -18.21
CA LYS A 66 8.39 11.13 -19.65
C LYS A 66 7.77 10.05 -20.54
N ARG A 67 7.14 9.01 -19.98
CA ARG A 67 6.47 7.90 -20.69
C ARG A 67 7.41 7.03 -21.55
N ILE A 68 8.71 7.04 -21.24
CA ILE A 68 9.70 6.18 -21.89
C ILE A 68 9.63 4.80 -21.23
N ILE A 69 9.48 3.76 -22.06
CA ILE A 69 9.44 2.36 -21.65
C ILE A 69 10.84 1.76 -21.83
N LYS A 70 11.39 1.17 -20.78
CA LYS A 70 12.63 0.37 -20.83
C LYS A 70 12.38 -1.02 -20.27
N ASN A 71 13.00 -2.03 -20.88
CA ASN A 71 12.83 -3.42 -20.54
C ASN A 71 14.13 -3.97 -19.95
N TYR A 72 14.03 -4.78 -18.91
CA TYR A 72 15.16 -5.45 -18.27
C TYR A 72 14.85 -6.93 -18.11
N THR A 73 15.67 -7.79 -18.71
CA THR A 73 15.57 -9.24 -18.52
C THR A 73 16.12 -9.64 -17.15
N TYR A 74 15.82 -10.87 -16.69
CA TYR A 74 16.35 -11.39 -15.42
C TYR A 74 17.88 -11.33 -15.39
N ILE A 75 18.56 -11.71 -16.48
CA ILE A 75 20.04 -11.66 -16.54
C ILE A 75 20.57 -10.23 -16.59
N GLN A 76 19.88 -9.28 -17.22
CA GLN A 76 20.26 -7.88 -17.21
C GLN A 76 20.09 -7.28 -15.81
N LEU A 77 19.00 -7.63 -15.13
CA LEU A 77 18.74 -7.18 -13.76
C LEU A 77 19.79 -7.75 -12.79
N ASP A 78 20.19 -9.01 -12.92
CA ASP A 78 21.30 -9.62 -12.16
C ASP A 78 22.62 -8.85 -12.33
N LYS A 79 22.98 -8.54 -13.58
CA LYS A 79 24.19 -7.74 -13.87
C LYS A 79 24.14 -6.35 -13.24
N LEU A 80 22.97 -5.68 -13.27
CA LEU A 80 22.80 -4.37 -12.64
C LEU A 80 22.93 -4.46 -11.11
N ILE A 81 22.39 -5.50 -10.50
CA ILE A 81 22.49 -5.76 -9.06
C ILE A 81 23.94 -5.98 -8.64
N ASP A 82 24.69 -6.83 -9.36
CA ASP A 82 26.09 -7.12 -9.04
C ASP A 82 26.99 -5.89 -9.24
N ASN A 83 26.74 -5.13 -10.31
CA ASN A 83 27.46 -3.87 -10.56
C ASN A 83 27.20 -2.85 -9.45
N PHE A 84 25.93 -2.71 -9.03
CA PHE A 84 25.55 -1.84 -7.93
C PHE A 84 26.25 -2.24 -6.62
N ILE A 85 26.25 -3.53 -6.28
CA ILE A 85 26.91 -4.06 -5.08
C ILE A 85 28.41 -3.75 -5.10
N GLN A 86 29.08 -3.99 -6.21
CA GLN A 86 30.52 -3.74 -6.36
C GLN A 86 30.84 -2.26 -6.12
N ASN A 87 30.08 -1.36 -6.73
CA ASN A 87 30.26 0.08 -6.55
C ASN A 87 29.94 0.54 -5.12
N LEU A 88 28.86 0.01 -4.53
CA LEU A 88 28.47 0.31 -3.16
C LEU A 88 29.58 -0.04 -2.17
N LEU A 89 30.16 -1.22 -2.28
CA LEU A 89 31.24 -1.68 -1.40
C LEU A 89 32.52 -0.87 -1.61
N LYS A 90 32.91 -0.60 -2.87
CA LYS A 90 34.06 0.24 -3.21
C LYS A 90 33.92 1.66 -2.66
N LYS A 91 32.77 2.32 -2.91
CA LYS A 91 32.50 3.70 -2.44
C LYS A 91 32.40 3.81 -0.92
N ASN A 92 31.99 2.73 -0.25
CA ASN A 92 31.95 2.66 1.20
C ASN A 92 33.23 2.11 1.82
N LYS A 93 34.33 1.99 1.04
CA LYS A 93 35.63 1.49 1.51
C LYS A 93 35.52 0.15 2.28
N ASN A 94 34.62 -0.73 1.84
CA ASN A 94 34.31 -2.03 2.47
C ASN A 94 33.91 -1.97 3.95
N LYS A 95 33.54 -0.79 4.47
CA LYS A 95 33.01 -0.67 5.84
C LYS A 95 31.68 -1.41 5.99
N LYS A 96 31.40 -1.91 7.19
CA LYS A 96 30.16 -2.64 7.48
C LYS A 96 28.93 -1.73 7.36
N LEU A 97 28.04 -2.06 6.44
CA LEU A 97 26.74 -1.40 6.25
C LEU A 97 25.65 -2.17 7.03
N LYS A 98 24.91 -1.47 7.88
CA LYS A 98 23.82 -2.06 8.68
C LYS A 98 22.45 -1.61 8.21
N ARG A 99 22.30 -0.31 7.92
CA ARG A 99 21.03 0.33 7.56
C ARG A 99 21.24 1.28 6.40
N ILE A 100 20.46 1.13 5.35
CA ILE A 100 20.53 2.00 4.17
C ILE A 100 19.14 2.56 3.88
N MET A 101 19.06 3.88 3.64
CA MET A 101 17.84 4.52 3.20
C MET A 101 17.92 4.78 1.69
N ILE A 102 16.89 4.41 0.97
CA ILE A 102 16.72 4.64 -0.46
C ILE A 102 15.70 5.76 -0.63
N HIS A 103 16.10 6.84 -1.26
CA HIS A 103 15.25 7.98 -1.59
C HIS A 103 15.00 8.00 -3.10
N SER A 104 13.86 7.45 -3.52
CA SER A 104 13.56 7.22 -4.94
C SER A 104 12.09 6.90 -5.17
N SER A 105 11.59 7.23 -6.36
CA SER A 105 10.33 6.74 -6.92
C SER A 105 10.44 5.27 -7.37
N ALA A 106 9.34 4.68 -7.84
CA ALA A 106 9.30 3.30 -8.35
C ALA A 106 9.90 3.21 -9.76
N ASN A 107 11.21 2.99 -9.84
CA ASN A 107 11.98 2.89 -11.08
C ASN A 107 13.06 1.81 -10.97
N ILE A 108 13.92 1.70 -11.97
CA ILE A 108 15.01 0.71 -11.99
C ILE A 108 16.00 0.91 -10.84
N ASN A 109 16.24 2.18 -10.44
CA ASN A 109 17.19 2.51 -9.38
C ASN A 109 16.74 1.96 -8.03
N SER A 110 15.46 2.19 -7.68
CA SER A 110 14.87 1.64 -6.45
C SER A 110 14.83 0.11 -6.50
N ALA A 111 14.42 -0.49 -7.62
CA ALA A 111 14.33 -1.94 -7.77
C ALA A 111 15.70 -2.63 -7.61
N VAL A 112 16.73 -2.13 -8.33
CA VAL A 112 18.11 -2.65 -8.23
C VAL A 112 18.65 -2.49 -6.81
N SER A 113 18.43 -1.33 -6.18
CA SER A 113 18.87 -1.09 -4.79
C SER A 113 18.23 -2.04 -3.81
N MET A 114 16.91 -2.20 -3.86
CA MET A 114 16.16 -3.10 -2.96
C MET A 114 16.63 -4.55 -3.13
N LEU A 115 16.82 -5.02 -4.36
CA LEU A 115 17.30 -6.38 -4.65
C LEU A 115 18.77 -6.58 -4.25
N ALA A 116 19.64 -5.58 -4.48
CA ALA A 116 21.03 -5.61 -4.08
C ALA A 116 21.19 -5.67 -2.55
N LEU A 117 20.43 -4.85 -1.81
CA LEU A 117 20.44 -4.87 -0.36
C LEU A 117 19.84 -6.16 0.20
N SER A 118 18.85 -6.74 -0.49
CA SER A 118 18.33 -8.07 -0.20
C SER A 118 19.39 -9.16 -0.35
N LYS A 119 20.18 -9.12 -1.45
CA LYS A 119 21.30 -10.04 -1.71
C LYS A 119 22.36 -9.98 -0.61
N LEU A 120 22.64 -8.76 -0.10
CA LEU A 120 23.60 -8.51 0.97
C LEU A 120 23.03 -8.72 2.39
N GLY A 121 21.72 -8.93 2.54
CA GLY A 121 21.05 -9.02 3.84
C GLY A 121 21.11 -7.72 4.65
N ILE A 122 21.16 -6.58 4.00
CA ILE A 122 21.22 -5.26 4.64
C ILE A 122 19.79 -4.76 4.90
N PHE A 123 19.52 -4.29 6.11
CA PHE A 123 18.26 -3.69 6.51
C PHE A 123 18.08 -2.33 5.84
N PHE A 124 16.96 -2.11 5.16
CA PHE A 124 16.76 -0.87 4.40
C PHE A 124 15.37 -0.24 4.63
N SER A 125 15.26 1.02 4.21
CA SER A 125 14.00 1.74 4.10
C SER A 125 13.93 2.44 2.76
N VAL A 126 12.74 2.47 2.16
CA VAL A 126 12.48 3.29 0.97
C VAL A 126 11.59 4.46 1.37
N ILE A 127 11.97 5.67 0.98
CA ILE A 127 11.18 6.88 1.17
C ILE A 127 10.92 7.56 -0.18
N PHE A 128 9.80 8.28 -0.26
CA PHE A 128 9.37 8.94 -1.48
C PHE A 128 10.34 10.03 -1.92
N GLU A 129 10.62 10.10 -3.22
CA GLU A 129 11.55 11.05 -3.82
C GLU A 129 11.14 12.52 -3.62
N ASP A 130 9.86 12.79 -3.53
CA ASP A 130 9.27 14.11 -3.45
C ASP A 130 8.85 14.51 -2.01
N LEU A 131 9.35 13.80 -0.97
CA LEU A 131 9.13 14.20 0.41
C LEU A 131 9.82 15.54 0.72
N PRO A 132 9.17 16.44 1.48
CA PRO A 132 9.83 17.63 2.02
C PRO A 132 11.00 17.26 2.93
N LEU A 133 12.06 18.10 2.91
CA LEU A 133 13.30 17.83 3.63
C LEU A 133 13.09 17.56 5.14
N GLU A 134 12.20 18.31 5.79
CA GLU A 134 11.88 18.11 7.21
C GLU A 134 11.25 16.73 7.50
N ALA A 135 10.43 16.24 6.57
CA ALA A 135 9.87 14.89 6.67
C ALA A 135 10.93 13.80 6.46
N ILE A 136 11.91 14.06 5.59
CA ILE A 136 13.06 13.18 5.38
C ILE A 136 13.91 13.14 6.64
N LYS A 137 14.24 14.29 7.24
CA LYS A 137 15.02 14.38 8.49
C LYS A 137 14.38 13.57 9.62
N LYS A 138 13.08 13.71 9.87
CA LYS A 138 12.35 12.90 10.87
C LYS A 138 12.52 11.40 10.65
N ARG A 139 12.54 10.93 9.40
CA ARG A 139 12.73 9.52 9.06
C ARG A 139 14.18 9.08 9.22
N ILE A 140 15.14 9.95 8.91
CA ILE A 140 16.57 9.74 9.15
C ILE A 140 16.82 9.56 10.65
N ASP A 141 16.27 10.44 11.49
CA ASP A 141 16.42 10.39 12.95
C ASP A 141 15.84 9.11 13.55
N LEU A 142 14.71 8.63 13.01
CA LEU A 142 14.10 7.38 13.45
C LEU A 142 14.87 6.15 12.97
N PHE A 143 15.23 6.10 11.69
CA PHE A 143 15.88 4.95 11.08
C PHE A 143 17.37 4.87 11.36
N LYS A 144 18.04 6.01 11.52
CA LYS A 144 19.50 6.15 11.73
C LYS A 144 20.29 5.38 10.67
N PRO A 145 20.15 5.74 9.37
CA PRO A 145 20.87 5.04 8.29
C PRO A 145 22.37 5.32 8.35
N ASN A 146 23.20 4.32 8.03
CA ASN A 146 24.64 4.53 7.82
C ASN A 146 24.92 5.21 6.47
N LEU A 147 24.01 5.03 5.52
CA LEU A 147 24.13 5.52 4.16
C LEU A 147 22.73 5.83 3.60
N ILE A 148 22.65 6.89 2.81
CA ILE A 148 21.46 7.26 2.04
C ILE A 148 21.83 7.19 0.56
N ILE A 149 20.93 6.63 -0.26
CA ILE A 149 21.08 6.58 -1.72
C ILE A 149 20.02 7.49 -2.33
N SER A 150 20.48 8.54 -3.02
CA SER A 150 19.61 9.56 -3.61
C SER A 150 20.33 10.33 -4.73
N ASN A 151 19.59 10.73 -5.76
CA ASN A 151 20.09 11.68 -6.76
C ASN A 151 19.77 13.15 -6.43
N THR A 152 18.89 13.40 -5.45
CA THR A 152 18.39 14.74 -5.14
C THR A 152 18.84 15.27 -3.79
N LEU A 153 19.23 14.39 -2.85
CA LEU A 153 19.73 14.79 -1.53
C LEU A 153 21.25 14.94 -1.53
N SER A 154 21.75 15.88 -0.74
CA SER A 154 23.17 16.11 -0.47
C SER A 154 23.56 15.67 0.95
N ASN A 155 24.86 15.57 1.24
CA ASN A 155 25.35 15.31 2.60
C ASN A 155 24.92 16.39 3.61
N LYS A 156 24.76 17.65 3.16
CA LYS A 156 24.28 18.77 4.01
C LYS A 156 22.85 18.57 4.46
N ASP A 157 22.00 17.98 3.59
CA ASP A 157 20.59 17.71 3.89
C ASP A 157 20.41 16.58 4.91
N CYS A 158 21.38 15.68 5.00
CA CYS A 158 21.28 14.41 5.71
C CYS A 158 22.09 14.32 7.00
N MET A 159 22.46 15.46 7.58
CA MET A 159 23.14 15.60 8.88
C MET A 159 24.43 14.74 8.96
N LYS A 160 24.37 13.57 9.62
CA LYS A 160 25.53 12.68 9.84
C LYS A 160 25.60 11.50 8.86
N SER A 161 24.60 11.32 8.00
CA SER A 161 24.56 10.20 7.07
C SER A 161 25.24 10.54 5.76
N LYS A 162 26.13 9.65 5.29
CA LYS A 162 26.75 9.76 3.97
C LYS A 162 25.68 9.57 2.89
N VAL A 163 25.71 10.40 1.84
CA VAL A 163 24.86 10.26 0.66
C VAL A 163 25.68 9.79 -0.53
N LEU A 164 25.16 8.81 -1.28
CA LEU A 164 25.67 8.39 -2.59
C LEU A 164 24.56 8.55 -3.62
N SER A 165 24.92 9.01 -4.83
CA SER A 165 23.94 9.07 -5.93
C SER A 165 23.78 7.69 -6.60
N PHE A 166 22.61 7.45 -7.21
CA PHE A 166 22.41 6.26 -8.03
C PHE A 166 23.39 6.21 -9.20
N ASP A 167 23.74 7.36 -9.79
CA ASP A 167 24.68 7.45 -10.90
C ASP A 167 26.06 6.95 -10.50
N GLN A 168 26.51 7.28 -9.28
CA GLN A 168 27.77 6.75 -8.73
C GLN A 168 27.76 5.24 -8.53
N LEU A 169 26.57 4.67 -8.24
CA LEU A 169 26.40 3.24 -7.97
C LEU A 169 26.13 2.42 -9.24
N GLN A 170 25.76 3.07 -10.34
CA GLN A 170 25.48 2.42 -11.62
C GLN A 170 26.62 2.55 -12.65
N ILE A 171 27.74 3.15 -12.29
CA ILE A 171 28.94 3.19 -13.15
C ILE A 171 29.26 1.76 -13.58
N LYS A 172 29.34 1.53 -14.91
CA LYS A 172 29.66 0.20 -15.44
C LYS A 172 31.08 -0.17 -15.09
N ASN A 173 31.27 -1.29 -14.44
CA ASN A 173 32.57 -1.87 -14.19
C ASN A 173 33.01 -2.72 -15.39
N LYS A 174 34.28 -2.61 -15.81
CA LYS A 174 34.85 -3.42 -16.90
C LYS A 174 34.78 -4.92 -16.58
N LYS A 175 34.95 -5.30 -15.30
CA LYS A 175 34.83 -6.68 -14.80
C LYS A 175 33.93 -6.70 -13.58
N ILE A 176 32.85 -7.47 -13.64
CA ILE A 176 31.97 -7.70 -12.49
C ILE A 176 32.42 -8.96 -11.78
N VAL A 177 32.81 -8.82 -10.51
CA VAL A 177 33.20 -9.95 -9.66
C VAL A 177 31.95 -10.46 -8.95
N LYS A 178 31.49 -11.65 -9.31
CA LYS A 178 30.37 -12.31 -8.59
C LYS A 178 30.84 -12.72 -7.20
N LYS A 179 30.14 -12.22 -6.17
CA LYS A 179 30.35 -12.67 -4.80
C LYS A 179 29.52 -13.93 -4.52
N LYS A 180 30.09 -14.83 -3.70
CA LYS A 180 29.35 -15.98 -3.17
C LYS A 180 28.08 -15.50 -2.45
N LEU A 181 26.95 -16.18 -2.70
CA LEU A 181 25.69 -15.83 -2.08
C LEU A 181 25.72 -16.17 -0.59
N ASN A 182 25.38 -15.20 0.24
CA ASN A 182 25.23 -15.38 1.67
C ASN A 182 23.76 -15.65 2.02
N TYR A 183 23.54 -16.49 3.04
CA TYR A 183 22.22 -16.82 3.53
C TYR A 183 22.01 -16.27 4.93
N PHE A 184 20.81 -15.81 5.22
CA PHE A 184 20.47 -15.11 6.46
C PHE A 184 19.33 -15.83 7.17
N LYS A 185 19.24 -15.69 8.50
CA LYS A 185 18.09 -16.15 9.27
C LYS A 185 16.81 -15.54 8.72
N ALA A 186 15.76 -16.34 8.57
CA ALA A 186 14.50 -15.90 7.99
C ALA A 186 13.78 -14.83 8.84
N ASP A 187 14.00 -14.81 10.15
CA ASP A 187 13.46 -13.82 11.06
C ASP A 187 14.25 -12.50 11.11
N ARG A 188 15.36 -12.38 10.34
CA ARG A 188 16.15 -11.13 10.25
C ARG A 188 15.29 -9.97 9.76
N ASP A 189 15.55 -8.75 10.30
CA ASP A 189 14.95 -7.51 9.79
C ASP A 189 15.28 -7.34 8.30
N PHE A 190 14.25 -7.12 7.49
CA PHE A 190 14.38 -7.02 6.04
C PHE A 190 14.29 -5.56 5.59
N PHE A 191 13.13 -4.95 5.78
CA PHE A 191 12.93 -3.53 5.51
C PHE A 191 12.01 -2.88 6.53
N THR A 192 12.01 -1.55 6.54
CA THR A 192 11.03 -0.74 7.23
C THR A 192 10.35 0.24 6.28
N LEU A 193 9.07 0.45 6.48
CA LEU A 193 8.29 1.52 5.83
C LEU A 193 7.68 2.42 6.88
N PHE A 194 7.63 3.72 6.55
CA PHE A 194 7.06 4.71 7.45
C PHE A 194 5.60 4.96 7.14
N THR A 195 4.75 4.84 8.15
CA THR A 195 3.33 5.20 8.09
C THR A 195 3.07 6.46 8.90
N SER A 196 2.00 7.20 8.57
CA SER A 196 1.57 8.35 9.38
C SER A 196 1.03 7.86 10.72
N GLY A 197 1.65 8.29 11.81
CA GLY A 197 1.14 8.04 13.16
C GLY A 197 -0.06 8.94 13.49
N SER A 198 -0.96 8.48 14.37
CA SER A 198 -2.05 9.30 14.93
C SER A 198 -1.54 10.53 15.68
N THR A 199 -0.33 10.46 16.19
CA THR A 199 0.37 11.54 16.93
C THR A 199 1.09 12.55 16.02
N GLY A 200 1.03 12.40 14.68
CA GLY A 200 1.77 13.25 13.74
C GLY A 200 3.24 12.89 13.53
N MET A 201 3.78 11.95 14.33
CA MET A 201 5.12 11.41 14.09
C MET A 201 5.05 10.13 13.23
N PRO A 202 5.97 9.94 12.27
CA PRO A 202 5.98 8.73 11.47
C PRO A 202 6.34 7.50 12.30
N LYS A 203 5.69 6.35 12.00
CA LYS A 203 5.98 5.05 12.61
C LYS A 203 6.74 4.18 11.62
N GLY A 204 7.85 3.60 12.02
CA GLY A 204 8.63 2.68 11.18
C GLY A 204 8.19 1.23 11.39
N ILE A 205 7.45 0.68 10.46
CA ILE A 205 6.96 -0.70 10.48
C ILE A 205 8.02 -1.63 9.90
N VAL A 206 8.51 -2.59 10.68
CA VAL A 206 9.57 -3.51 10.28
C VAL A 206 9.01 -4.88 9.92
N HIS A 207 9.46 -5.43 8.79
CA HIS A 207 9.16 -6.79 8.35
C HIS A 207 10.39 -7.70 8.38
N SER A 208 10.17 -9.00 8.62
CA SER A 208 11.20 -10.05 8.56
C SER A 208 11.37 -10.58 7.14
N MET A 209 12.54 -11.13 6.81
CA MET A 209 12.82 -11.64 5.46
C MET A 209 11.89 -12.80 5.04
N GLY A 210 11.92 -13.90 5.78
CA GLY A 210 11.22 -15.12 5.40
C GLY A 210 9.71 -15.03 5.56
N GLY A 211 9.24 -14.46 6.67
CA GLY A 211 7.82 -14.28 6.92
C GLY A 211 7.17 -13.40 5.86
N TYR A 212 7.78 -12.25 5.57
CA TYR A 212 7.31 -11.33 4.55
C TYR A 212 7.26 -11.98 3.15
N LEU A 213 8.38 -12.56 2.68
CA LEU A 213 8.42 -13.07 1.31
C LEU A 213 7.48 -14.26 1.11
N LEU A 214 7.38 -15.16 2.10
CA LEU A 214 6.45 -16.29 2.02
C LEU A 214 5.00 -15.79 1.91
N TYR A 215 4.61 -14.85 2.77
CA TYR A 215 3.25 -14.31 2.76
C TYR A 215 2.94 -13.51 1.49
N THR A 216 3.89 -12.72 1.03
CA THR A 216 3.82 -11.99 -0.25
C THR A 216 3.55 -12.94 -1.41
N LYS A 217 4.38 -13.96 -1.58
CA LYS A 217 4.23 -14.96 -2.65
C LYS A 217 2.92 -15.72 -2.54
N PHE A 218 2.56 -16.13 -1.33
CA PHE A 218 1.32 -16.84 -1.03
C PHE A 218 0.10 -16.01 -1.46
N THR A 219 0.02 -14.72 -1.08
CA THR A 219 -1.12 -13.88 -1.44
C THR A 219 -1.16 -13.51 -2.92
N CYS A 220 -0.01 -13.39 -3.59
CA CYS A 220 0.04 -13.22 -5.05
C CYS A 220 -0.60 -14.40 -5.79
N ILE A 221 -0.31 -15.64 -5.36
CA ILE A 221 -0.90 -16.84 -5.95
C ILE A 221 -2.40 -16.93 -5.62
N GLU A 222 -2.75 -16.87 -4.34
CA GLU A 222 -4.10 -17.16 -3.88
C GLU A 222 -5.13 -16.09 -4.26
N GLN A 223 -4.73 -14.80 -4.26
CA GLN A 223 -5.67 -13.71 -4.49
C GLN A 223 -5.73 -13.30 -5.97
N PHE A 224 -4.59 -13.31 -6.68
CA PHE A 224 -4.50 -12.82 -8.05
C PHE A 224 -4.26 -13.91 -9.09
N GLY A 225 -3.97 -15.16 -8.67
CA GLY A 225 -3.59 -16.23 -9.58
C GLY A 225 -2.26 -15.99 -10.28
N MET A 226 -1.37 -15.22 -9.66
CA MET A 226 -0.07 -14.93 -10.25
C MET A 226 0.79 -16.18 -10.41
N ASN A 227 1.46 -16.27 -11.53
CA ASN A 227 2.44 -17.29 -11.87
C ASN A 227 3.58 -16.68 -12.71
N ASP A 228 4.46 -17.51 -13.21
CA ASP A 228 5.60 -17.06 -14.02
C ASP A 228 5.19 -16.41 -15.35
N SER A 229 4.04 -16.76 -15.95
CA SER A 229 3.54 -16.13 -17.17
C SER A 229 2.89 -14.77 -16.96
N SER A 230 2.68 -14.35 -15.71
CA SER A 230 2.00 -13.10 -15.36
C SER A 230 2.81 -11.87 -15.75
N ILE A 231 2.11 -10.84 -16.27
CA ILE A 231 2.62 -9.48 -16.45
C ILE A 231 1.77 -8.55 -15.62
N VAL A 232 2.37 -8.00 -14.56
CA VAL A 232 1.67 -7.32 -13.47
C VAL A 232 1.96 -5.83 -13.50
N LEU A 233 0.92 -5.00 -13.58
CA LEU A 233 1.03 -3.57 -13.32
C LEU A 233 0.34 -3.24 -12.00
N THR A 234 1.14 -2.86 -10.99
CA THR A 234 0.65 -2.31 -9.73
C THR A 234 0.96 -0.82 -9.68
N ALA A 235 -0.06 0.03 -9.73
CA ALA A 235 0.12 1.48 -9.69
C ALA A 235 0.40 1.93 -8.25
N SER A 236 1.65 1.81 -7.83
CA SER A 236 2.12 2.15 -6.49
C SER A 236 3.53 2.73 -6.52
N ASP A 237 3.82 3.61 -5.57
CA ASP A 237 5.17 4.12 -5.34
C ASP A 237 6.02 3.13 -4.53
N ALA A 238 7.35 3.19 -4.69
CA ALA A 238 8.30 2.33 -3.98
C ALA A 238 8.31 2.55 -2.46
N GLY A 239 7.88 3.69 -1.96
CA GLY A 239 7.76 3.99 -0.52
C GLY A 239 6.53 3.38 0.16
N TRP A 240 5.63 2.72 -0.57
CA TRP A 240 4.45 2.03 -0.04
C TRP A 240 4.64 0.52 0.03
N ILE A 241 3.89 -0.12 0.95
CA ILE A 241 3.91 -1.59 1.05
C ILE A 241 3.50 -2.27 -0.26
N ASN A 242 2.58 -1.69 -1.03
CA ASN A 242 2.21 -2.20 -2.35
C ASN A 242 3.35 -2.17 -3.35
N GLY A 243 4.19 -1.12 -3.30
CA GLY A 243 5.40 -1.00 -4.12
C GLY A 243 6.41 -2.11 -3.84
N HIS A 244 6.50 -2.54 -2.57
CA HIS A 244 7.32 -3.68 -2.18
C HIS A 244 6.63 -5.01 -2.54
N THR A 245 5.41 -5.23 -2.04
CA THR A 245 4.74 -6.53 -2.05
C THR A 245 4.24 -6.92 -3.43
N TYR A 246 3.45 -6.07 -4.08
CA TYR A 246 2.74 -6.43 -5.32
C TYR A 246 3.32 -5.80 -6.58
N ALA A 247 4.21 -4.79 -6.44
CA ALA A 247 4.91 -4.23 -7.59
C ALA A 247 6.32 -4.80 -7.78
N LEU A 248 7.01 -5.31 -6.74
CA LEU A 248 8.38 -5.80 -6.88
C LEU A 248 8.56 -7.24 -6.43
N PHE A 249 8.57 -7.49 -5.10
CA PHE A 249 8.96 -8.80 -4.56
C PHE A 249 7.99 -9.93 -4.89
N GLY A 250 6.69 -9.65 -4.91
CA GLY A 250 5.66 -10.63 -5.23
C GLY A 250 5.80 -11.19 -6.66
N PRO A 251 5.69 -10.36 -7.70
CA PRO A 251 5.87 -10.80 -9.07
C PRO A 251 7.22 -11.48 -9.31
N LEU A 252 8.34 -10.86 -8.87
CA LEU A 252 9.68 -11.43 -9.08
C LEU A 252 9.87 -12.76 -8.33
N SER A 253 9.25 -12.95 -7.15
CA SER A 253 9.32 -14.23 -6.43
C SER A 253 8.60 -15.38 -7.15
N LEU A 254 7.82 -15.08 -8.17
CA LEU A 254 7.10 -16.03 -9.02
C LEU A 254 7.71 -16.21 -10.41
N GLY A 255 8.79 -15.48 -10.74
CA GLY A 255 9.35 -15.46 -12.08
C GLY A 255 8.51 -14.67 -13.09
N ALA A 256 7.55 -13.87 -12.60
CA ALA A 256 6.67 -13.03 -13.40
C ALA A 256 7.38 -11.78 -13.94
N THR A 257 6.73 -11.07 -14.84
CA THR A 257 7.14 -9.73 -15.30
C THR A 257 6.38 -8.67 -14.51
N THR A 258 7.06 -7.65 -14.02
CA THR A 258 6.41 -6.49 -13.37
C THR A 258 6.60 -5.21 -14.15
N VAL A 259 5.61 -4.31 -14.07
CA VAL A 259 5.65 -2.97 -14.67
C VAL A 259 5.74 -1.94 -13.55
N LEU A 260 6.87 -1.26 -13.45
CA LEU A 260 7.12 -0.19 -12.49
C LEU A 260 6.85 1.17 -13.11
N LEU A 261 5.99 1.93 -12.48
CA LEU A 261 5.65 3.30 -12.87
C LEU A 261 6.38 4.30 -11.98
N GLU A 262 7.20 5.16 -12.56
CA GLU A 262 7.87 6.25 -11.83
C GLU A 262 6.86 7.23 -11.20
N SER A 263 5.65 7.29 -11.73
CA SER A 263 4.49 7.94 -11.11
C SER A 263 3.24 7.08 -11.31
N PRO A 264 2.55 6.67 -10.23
CA PRO A 264 1.28 5.94 -10.32
C PRO A 264 0.20 6.69 -11.12
N MET A 265 0.30 8.03 -11.17
CA MET A 265 -0.64 8.89 -11.88
C MET A 265 -0.56 8.76 -13.42
N LEU A 266 0.45 8.11 -13.98
CA LEU A 266 0.56 7.91 -15.43
C LEU A 266 -0.63 7.13 -16.02
N VAL A 267 -1.28 6.28 -15.23
CA VAL A 267 -2.43 5.46 -15.69
C VAL A 267 -3.75 6.25 -15.77
N ILE A 268 -3.82 7.50 -15.32
CA ILE A 268 -5.03 8.32 -15.47
C ILE A 268 -5.17 8.95 -16.87
N ASP A 269 -4.14 8.85 -17.69
CA ASP A 269 -4.24 9.16 -19.11
C ASP A 269 -4.75 7.90 -19.84
N GLU A 270 -5.95 8.00 -20.43
CA GLU A 270 -6.64 6.87 -21.05
C GLU A 270 -5.85 6.29 -22.24
N LEU A 271 -5.32 7.15 -23.11
CA LEU A 271 -4.56 6.72 -24.28
C LEU A 271 -3.25 6.05 -23.86
N PHE A 272 -2.62 6.58 -22.85
CA PHE A 272 -1.38 6.00 -22.33
C PHE A 272 -1.64 4.66 -21.62
N LEU A 273 -2.73 4.53 -20.87
CA LEU A 273 -3.11 3.22 -20.29
C LEU A 273 -3.37 2.18 -21.40
N ILE A 274 -4.06 2.55 -22.47
CA ILE A 274 -4.25 1.66 -23.62
C ILE A 274 -2.91 1.24 -24.22
N LYS A 275 -1.94 2.16 -24.34
CA LYS A 275 -0.58 1.85 -24.77
C LYS A 275 0.11 0.87 -23.82
N LEU A 276 -0.01 1.05 -22.51
CA LEU A 276 0.56 0.14 -21.51
C LEU A 276 -0.05 -1.26 -21.58
N LEU A 277 -1.36 -1.37 -21.82
CA LEU A 277 -2.04 -2.66 -21.94
C LEU A 277 -1.53 -3.49 -23.15
N LYS A 278 -0.92 -2.86 -24.16
CA LYS A 278 -0.23 -3.56 -25.27
C LYS A 278 1.02 -4.32 -24.80
N LEU A 279 1.56 -4.06 -23.61
CA LEU A 279 2.60 -4.87 -22.96
C LEU A 279 2.08 -6.24 -22.48
N GLN A 280 0.86 -6.61 -22.87
CA GLN A 280 0.19 -7.86 -22.51
C GLN A 280 -0.08 -8.01 -21.01
N ILE A 281 -0.30 -6.88 -20.30
CA ILE A 281 -0.63 -6.86 -18.88
C ILE A 281 -1.88 -7.71 -18.66
N ASN A 282 -1.77 -8.73 -17.81
CA ASN A 282 -2.89 -9.59 -17.44
C ASN A 282 -3.38 -9.37 -16.00
N ILE A 283 -2.59 -8.68 -15.17
CA ILE A 283 -3.00 -8.27 -13.82
C ILE A 283 -2.78 -6.77 -13.66
N LEU A 284 -3.87 -6.03 -13.44
CA LEU A 284 -3.87 -4.58 -13.21
C LEU A 284 -4.36 -4.28 -11.80
N TYR A 285 -3.50 -3.72 -10.95
CA TYR A 285 -3.80 -3.45 -9.55
C TYR A 285 -3.70 -1.96 -9.23
N LEU A 286 -4.82 -1.35 -8.91
CA LEU A 286 -4.97 0.11 -8.83
C LEU A 286 -5.46 0.60 -7.47
N PRO A 287 -4.96 1.72 -6.95
CA PRO A 287 -5.60 2.45 -5.88
C PRO A 287 -7.03 2.88 -6.25
N VAL A 288 -7.96 2.74 -5.33
CA VAL A 288 -9.36 3.18 -5.52
C VAL A 288 -9.45 4.66 -5.92
N THR A 289 -8.56 5.50 -5.37
CA THR A 289 -8.47 6.91 -5.75
C THR A 289 -8.14 7.09 -7.22
N ILE A 290 -7.19 6.33 -7.76
CA ILE A 290 -6.85 6.36 -9.20
C ILE A 290 -8.05 5.95 -10.03
N ILE A 291 -8.77 4.89 -9.63
CA ILE A 291 -9.99 4.44 -10.33
C ILE A 291 -11.07 5.54 -10.34
N ARG A 292 -11.22 6.30 -9.25
CA ARG A 292 -12.15 7.45 -9.20
C ARG A 292 -11.75 8.57 -10.16
N ILE A 293 -10.45 8.88 -10.23
CA ILE A 293 -9.93 9.88 -11.17
C ILE A 293 -10.14 9.43 -12.62
N MET A 294 -9.84 8.16 -12.93
CA MET A 294 -10.11 7.57 -14.25
C MET A 294 -11.60 7.68 -14.60
N LYS A 295 -12.50 7.39 -13.65
CA LYS A 295 -13.95 7.52 -13.86
C LYS A 295 -14.38 8.93 -14.27
N LYS A 296 -13.68 9.95 -13.78
CA LYS A 296 -13.95 11.37 -14.09
C LYS A 296 -13.37 11.80 -15.44
N LEU A 297 -12.19 11.26 -15.79
CA LEU A 297 -11.41 11.72 -16.95
C LEU A 297 -11.63 10.90 -18.21
N PHE A 298 -11.91 9.60 -18.08
CA PHE A 298 -11.98 8.69 -19.21
C PHE A 298 -13.25 8.90 -20.04
N SER A 299 -13.12 8.69 -21.35
CA SER A 299 -14.22 8.71 -22.30
C SER A 299 -15.28 7.65 -21.97
N LYS A 300 -16.45 7.73 -22.59
CA LYS A 300 -17.50 6.68 -22.47
C LYS A 300 -17.14 5.38 -23.20
N LYS A 301 -16.20 5.42 -24.15
CA LYS A 301 -15.79 4.28 -24.96
C LYS A 301 -15.13 3.20 -24.10
N LYS A 302 -15.49 1.93 -24.31
CA LYS A 302 -14.87 0.80 -23.61
C LYS A 302 -13.46 0.56 -24.09
N ILE A 303 -12.59 0.13 -23.18
CA ILE A 303 -11.23 -0.34 -23.51
C ILE A 303 -11.32 -1.84 -23.80
N THR A 304 -10.88 -2.22 -25.00
CA THR A 304 -10.88 -3.58 -25.52
C THR A 304 -9.48 -3.95 -26.03
N ASN A 305 -9.31 -5.13 -26.58
CA ASN A 305 -8.04 -5.59 -27.18
C ASN A 305 -6.87 -5.61 -26.16
N HIS A 306 -7.13 -6.13 -24.96
CA HIS A 306 -6.12 -6.36 -23.92
C HIS A 306 -6.18 -7.80 -23.42
N LYS A 307 -5.12 -8.23 -22.70
CA LYS A 307 -5.00 -9.56 -22.08
C LYS A 307 -5.37 -9.56 -20.59
N LEU A 308 -6.05 -8.52 -20.11
CA LEU A 308 -6.38 -8.38 -18.70
C LEU A 308 -7.29 -9.51 -18.23
N GLN A 309 -6.83 -10.23 -17.22
CA GLN A 309 -7.54 -11.34 -16.57
C GLN A 309 -8.02 -10.95 -15.17
N THR A 310 -7.18 -10.21 -14.44
CA THR A 310 -7.47 -9.80 -13.06
C THR A 310 -7.33 -8.30 -12.90
N LEU A 311 -8.36 -7.69 -12.34
CA LEU A 311 -8.37 -6.29 -11.92
C LEU A 311 -8.43 -6.23 -10.40
N GLY A 312 -7.43 -5.62 -9.76
CA GLY A 312 -7.40 -5.42 -8.32
C GLY A 312 -7.65 -3.97 -7.91
N SER A 313 -8.19 -3.76 -6.71
CA SER A 313 -8.34 -2.44 -6.09
C SER A 313 -7.79 -2.43 -4.67
N MET A 314 -7.21 -1.30 -4.24
CA MET A 314 -6.52 -1.16 -2.96
C MET A 314 -6.64 0.22 -2.34
N GLY A 315 -6.29 0.27 -1.04
CA GLY A 315 -5.97 1.49 -0.31
C GLY A 315 -7.14 2.18 0.36
N GLU A 316 -8.35 2.01 -0.17
CA GLU A 316 -9.59 2.57 0.39
C GLU A 316 -10.77 1.63 0.09
N PRO A 317 -11.91 1.78 0.82
CA PRO A 317 -13.14 1.08 0.47
C PRO A 317 -13.58 1.41 -0.96
N LEU A 318 -13.89 0.38 -1.75
CA LEU A 318 -14.35 0.53 -3.12
C LEU A 318 -15.86 0.77 -3.15
N ALA A 319 -16.28 1.97 -3.53
CA ALA A 319 -17.71 2.25 -3.72
C ALA A 319 -18.27 1.38 -4.87
N PRO A 320 -19.48 0.76 -4.71
CA PRO A 320 -20.08 -0.11 -5.72
C PRO A 320 -20.19 0.52 -7.11
N SER A 321 -20.53 1.81 -7.19
CA SER A 321 -20.61 2.56 -8.45
C SER A 321 -19.26 2.72 -9.16
N VAL A 322 -18.16 2.80 -8.41
CA VAL A 322 -16.80 2.89 -8.95
C VAL A 322 -16.34 1.52 -9.46
N GLY A 323 -16.61 0.46 -8.69
CA GLY A 323 -16.32 -0.92 -9.08
C GLY A 323 -17.07 -1.33 -10.36
N SER A 324 -18.38 -1.05 -10.41
CA SER A 324 -19.20 -1.32 -11.60
C SER A 324 -18.72 -0.53 -12.83
N TRP A 325 -18.30 0.72 -12.64
CA TRP A 325 -17.79 1.53 -13.75
C TRP A 325 -16.51 0.94 -14.35
N ILE A 326 -15.49 0.61 -13.51
CA ILE A 326 -14.21 0.13 -14.03
C ILE A 326 -14.32 -1.23 -14.72
N THR A 327 -15.12 -2.15 -14.19
CA THR A 327 -15.36 -3.45 -14.86
C THR A 327 -16.02 -3.29 -16.22
N LYS A 328 -17.03 -2.40 -16.34
CA LYS A 328 -17.66 -2.06 -17.61
C LYS A 328 -16.67 -1.38 -18.57
N LYS A 329 -15.87 -0.43 -18.07
CA LYS A 329 -14.87 0.30 -18.85
C LYS A 329 -13.84 -0.63 -19.45
N MET A 330 -13.35 -1.59 -18.68
CA MET A 330 -12.36 -2.60 -19.09
C MET A 330 -13.00 -3.83 -19.75
N LYS A 331 -14.28 -3.82 -20.08
CA LYS A 331 -15.02 -4.96 -20.67
C LYS A 331 -14.78 -6.28 -19.94
N MET A 332 -14.68 -6.22 -18.63
CA MET A 332 -14.54 -7.39 -17.76
C MET A 332 -15.91 -7.85 -17.24
N ASN A 333 -15.97 -9.08 -16.75
CA ASN A 333 -17.17 -9.61 -16.11
C ASN A 333 -17.60 -8.73 -14.93
N LYS A 334 -18.91 -8.63 -14.71
CA LYS A 334 -19.47 -7.96 -13.55
C LYS A 334 -18.91 -8.60 -12.27
N ASN A 335 -18.53 -7.78 -11.31
CA ASN A 335 -17.95 -8.21 -10.04
C ASN A 335 -16.60 -8.96 -10.12
N SER A 336 -15.83 -8.80 -11.21
CA SER A 336 -14.52 -9.46 -11.37
C SER A 336 -13.37 -8.81 -10.59
N ILE A 337 -13.63 -7.78 -9.79
CA ILE A 337 -12.59 -7.07 -9.05
C ILE A 337 -12.14 -7.87 -7.82
N VAL A 338 -10.84 -8.06 -7.69
CA VAL A 338 -10.17 -8.48 -6.47
C VAL A 338 -9.97 -7.23 -5.58
N ASN A 339 -11.02 -6.87 -4.84
CA ASN A 339 -10.99 -5.73 -3.92
C ASN A 339 -10.31 -6.15 -2.62
N THR A 340 -9.19 -5.50 -2.27
CA THR A 340 -8.27 -5.99 -1.24
C THR A 340 -8.32 -5.18 0.04
N TYR A 341 -8.16 -5.87 1.16
CA TYR A 341 -8.02 -5.26 2.48
C TYR A 341 -6.73 -5.72 3.16
N PHE A 342 -5.87 -4.78 3.46
CA PHE A 342 -4.62 -4.97 4.20
C PHE A 342 -4.00 -3.60 4.58
N GLN A 343 -2.95 -3.65 5.36
CA GLN A 343 -2.21 -2.47 5.84
C GLN A 343 -0.69 -2.72 5.71
N THR A 344 0.12 -1.69 5.92
CA THR A 344 1.59 -1.84 5.99
C THR A 344 1.99 -2.87 7.03
N GLU A 345 1.30 -2.87 8.16
CA GLU A 345 1.50 -3.76 9.31
C GLU A 345 1.26 -5.24 8.99
N THR A 346 0.51 -5.53 7.94
CA THR A 346 0.15 -6.91 7.54
C THR A 346 0.98 -7.46 6.39
N ALA A 347 1.87 -6.65 5.79
CA ALA A 347 2.68 -6.94 4.59
C ALA A 347 1.86 -7.23 3.33
N GLY A 348 0.76 -7.92 3.45
CA GLY A 348 -0.07 -8.37 2.34
C GLY A 348 -1.53 -8.53 2.72
N ILE A 349 -2.32 -8.98 1.77
CA ILE A 349 -3.78 -9.05 1.83
C ILE A 349 -4.25 -9.96 2.97
N ILE A 350 -5.11 -9.42 3.83
CA ILE A 350 -5.79 -10.14 4.91
C ILE A 350 -7.16 -10.66 4.44
N SER A 351 -7.83 -9.90 3.60
CA SER A 351 -9.13 -10.29 3.04
C SER A 351 -9.31 -9.73 1.64
N SER A 352 -9.76 -10.56 0.73
CA SER A 352 -10.23 -10.20 -0.62
C SER A 352 -11.03 -11.35 -1.21
N PRO A 353 -11.86 -11.13 -2.24
CA PRO A 353 -12.27 -12.20 -3.13
C PRO A 353 -11.05 -12.82 -3.79
N LYS A 354 -11.08 -14.11 -4.09
CA LYS A 354 -10.04 -14.76 -4.90
C LYS A 354 -10.35 -14.59 -6.38
N TYR A 355 -9.31 -14.54 -7.21
CA TYR A 355 -9.48 -14.45 -8.66
C TYR A 355 -10.29 -15.63 -9.24
N SER A 356 -10.18 -16.82 -8.62
CA SER A 356 -10.84 -18.06 -9.03
C SER A 356 -12.29 -18.21 -8.55
N GLU A 357 -12.78 -17.33 -7.64
CA GLU A 357 -14.14 -17.40 -7.15
C GLU A 357 -15.15 -16.94 -8.21
N ASP A 358 -16.37 -17.46 -8.15
CA ASP A 358 -17.45 -17.01 -9.03
C ASP A 358 -17.73 -15.51 -8.84
N CYS A 359 -17.54 -14.75 -9.92
CA CYS A 359 -17.76 -13.31 -9.93
C CYS A 359 -19.19 -12.91 -9.59
N LYS A 360 -20.17 -13.80 -9.77
CA LYS A 360 -21.58 -13.54 -9.46
C LYS A 360 -21.83 -13.37 -7.96
N SER A 361 -21.06 -14.05 -7.11
CA SER A 361 -21.18 -14.01 -5.66
C SER A 361 -20.44 -12.85 -4.98
N ARG A 362 -19.73 -12.02 -5.75
CA ARG A 362 -18.89 -10.92 -5.24
C ARG A 362 -19.55 -9.55 -5.45
N PRO A 363 -20.28 -9.03 -4.45
CA PRO A 363 -20.82 -7.68 -4.58
C PRO A 363 -19.68 -6.64 -4.59
N HIS A 364 -19.79 -5.65 -5.46
CA HIS A 364 -18.87 -4.52 -5.44
C HIS A 364 -18.85 -3.87 -4.05
N GLY A 365 -17.65 -3.50 -3.59
CA GLY A 365 -17.44 -2.93 -2.25
C GLY A 365 -17.11 -3.97 -1.18
N SER A 366 -17.44 -5.24 -1.39
CA SER A 366 -16.97 -6.32 -0.51
C SER A 366 -15.46 -6.54 -0.69
N VAL A 367 -14.78 -6.85 0.40
CA VAL A 367 -13.41 -7.36 0.40
C VAL A 367 -13.37 -8.89 0.57
N GLY A 368 -14.47 -9.57 0.20
CA GLY A 368 -14.57 -11.02 0.24
C GLY A 368 -14.62 -11.60 1.65
N ASP A 369 -14.10 -12.81 1.79
CA ASP A 369 -13.87 -13.52 3.05
C ASP A 369 -12.38 -13.43 3.45
N THR A 370 -12.01 -13.97 4.59
CA THR A 370 -10.60 -14.04 5.01
C THR A 370 -9.78 -14.93 4.09
N THR A 371 -8.50 -14.59 3.93
CA THR A 371 -7.57 -15.35 3.09
C THR A 371 -7.48 -16.80 3.55
N ASN A 372 -7.95 -17.73 2.72
CA ASN A 372 -7.92 -19.19 2.97
C ASN A 372 -8.55 -19.64 4.29
N LYS A 373 -9.38 -18.83 4.94
CA LYS A 373 -9.96 -19.15 6.26
C LYS A 373 -8.93 -19.45 7.37
N ILE A 374 -7.65 -19.34 7.07
CA ILE A 374 -6.55 -19.50 8.03
C ILE A 374 -6.38 -18.27 8.89
N ILE A 375 -6.56 -17.08 8.30
CA ILE A 375 -6.58 -15.84 9.05
C ILE A 375 -8.02 -15.61 9.52
N LYS A 376 -8.21 -15.74 10.83
CA LYS A 376 -9.53 -15.57 11.45
C LYS A 376 -9.69 -14.16 11.97
N LEU A 377 -10.83 -13.56 11.71
CA LEU A 377 -11.22 -12.24 12.24
C LEU A 377 -12.28 -12.41 13.34
N ASN A 378 -12.34 -11.44 14.26
CA ASN A 378 -13.33 -11.40 15.34
C ASN A 378 -14.73 -11.02 14.88
N ILE A 379 -14.93 -10.60 13.62
CA ILE A 379 -16.20 -10.07 13.12
C ILE A 379 -17.25 -11.18 13.04
N LYS A 380 -18.41 -10.94 13.66
CA LYS A 380 -19.56 -11.84 13.62
C LYS A 380 -20.57 -11.40 12.55
N SER A 381 -21.24 -12.37 11.91
CA SER A 381 -22.25 -12.11 10.87
C SER A 381 -23.43 -11.28 11.38
N ASN A 382 -23.96 -10.40 10.53
CA ASN A 382 -25.19 -9.61 10.72
C ASN A 382 -25.23 -8.68 11.95
N LYS A 383 -24.10 -8.39 12.60
CA LYS A 383 -24.01 -7.41 13.68
C LYS A 383 -23.63 -6.03 13.16
N LYS A 384 -23.80 -5.00 13.99
CA LYS A 384 -23.29 -3.65 13.73
C LYS A 384 -21.79 -3.68 13.41
N PRO A 385 -21.24 -2.71 12.65
CA PRO A 385 -19.79 -2.63 12.39
C PRO A 385 -18.98 -2.72 13.68
N GLN A 386 -17.91 -3.54 13.65
CA GLN A 386 -17.05 -3.82 14.79
C GLN A 386 -15.60 -3.54 14.40
N GLU A 387 -14.75 -3.21 15.38
CA GLU A 387 -13.31 -3.13 15.15
C GLU A 387 -12.78 -4.49 14.69
N ILE A 388 -12.07 -4.49 13.58
CA ILE A 388 -11.43 -5.69 13.03
C ILE A 388 -10.21 -6.03 13.88
N LYS A 389 -10.20 -7.26 14.39
CA LYS A 389 -9.03 -7.84 15.06
C LYS A 389 -8.69 -9.17 14.42
N ILE A 390 -7.41 -9.44 14.24
CA ILE A 390 -6.93 -10.72 13.72
C ILE A 390 -6.68 -11.66 14.90
N LEU A 391 -7.32 -12.83 14.85
CA LEU A 391 -7.30 -13.81 15.93
C LEU A 391 -6.17 -14.84 15.80
N THR A 392 -5.59 -14.98 14.63
CA THR A 392 -4.56 -15.97 14.32
C THR A 392 -3.30 -15.29 13.78
N PRO A 393 -2.09 -15.70 14.18
CA PRO A 393 -0.87 -15.16 13.60
C PRO A 393 -0.67 -15.59 12.14
N TRP A 394 0.00 -14.75 11.35
CA TRP A 394 0.35 -15.02 9.95
C TRP A 394 1.77 -14.50 9.63
N PRO A 395 2.47 -15.07 8.64
CA PRO A 395 3.87 -14.73 8.38
C PRO A 395 4.11 -13.29 7.94
N GLY A 396 3.10 -12.62 7.37
CA GLY A 396 3.16 -11.22 6.97
C GLY A 396 3.02 -10.21 8.11
N LEU A 397 2.74 -10.66 9.34
CA LEU A 397 2.67 -9.77 10.50
C LEU A 397 3.98 -9.00 10.66
N MET A 398 3.88 -7.67 10.83
CA MET A 398 5.04 -6.85 11.16
C MET A 398 5.81 -7.43 12.35
N LYS A 399 7.14 -7.36 12.29
CA LYS A 399 8.00 -7.90 13.35
C LYS A 399 8.07 -6.98 14.57
N ARG A 400 8.12 -5.66 14.34
CA ARG A 400 8.19 -4.63 15.37
C ARG A 400 7.97 -3.23 14.78
N VAL A 401 7.86 -2.25 15.65
CA VAL A 401 7.90 -0.82 15.32
C VAL A 401 9.26 -0.25 15.72
N ILE A 402 9.88 0.60 14.88
CA ILE A 402 11.17 1.24 15.23
C ILE A 402 10.95 2.22 16.36
N ASN A 403 11.75 2.09 17.43
CA ASN A 403 11.76 2.96 18.61
C ASN A 403 10.35 3.20 19.19
N GLY A 404 9.49 2.20 19.13
CA GLY A 404 8.07 2.36 19.41
C GLY A 404 7.46 1.22 20.21
N GLU A 405 8.01 0.86 21.40
CA GLU A 405 7.40 -0.19 22.23
C GLU A 405 5.98 0.19 22.67
N ASN A 406 5.75 1.45 23.06
CA ASN A 406 4.42 1.94 23.37
C ASN A 406 3.48 1.90 22.16
N GLU A 407 4.01 2.20 20.96
CA GLU A 407 3.24 2.06 19.72
C GLU A 407 2.96 0.59 19.38
N TRP A 408 3.92 -0.31 19.65
CA TRP A 408 3.72 -1.75 19.49
C TRP A 408 2.58 -2.27 20.36
N LYS A 409 2.53 -1.89 21.64
CA LYS A 409 1.48 -2.29 22.59
C LYS A 409 0.07 -1.90 22.12
N LYS A 410 -0.09 -0.75 21.44
CA LYS A 410 -1.39 -0.30 20.93
C LYS A 410 -2.01 -1.25 19.89
N TYR A 411 -1.19 -2.02 19.17
CA TYR A 411 -1.67 -3.00 18.19
C TYR A 411 -2.23 -4.29 18.83
N TRP A 412 -2.17 -4.42 20.14
CA TRP A 412 -2.65 -5.60 20.85
C TRP A 412 -3.75 -5.21 21.84
N ASP A 413 -4.85 -5.97 21.83
CA ASP A 413 -5.88 -5.80 22.86
C ASP A 413 -5.53 -6.61 24.13
N ASN A 414 -6.35 -6.45 25.17
CA ASN A 414 -6.18 -7.17 26.46
C ASN A 414 -6.18 -8.70 26.30
N ASN A 415 -6.80 -9.21 25.21
CA ASN A 415 -6.84 -10.64 24.88
C ASN A 415 -5.72 -11.03 23.89
N GLN A 416 -4.70 -10.20 23.72
CA GLN A 416 -3.56 -10.43 22.82
C GLN A 416 -3.96 -10.66 21.36
N LYS A 417 -5.04 -10.00 20.88
CA LYS A 417 -5.47 -10.02 19.48
C LYS A 417 -4.95 -8.79 18.75
N PHE A 418 -4.52 -8.97 17.50
CA PHE A 418 -3.96 -7.88 16.70
C PHE A 418 -5.06 -6.95 16.21
N ARG A 419 -4.97 -5.68 16.53
CA ARG A 419 -5.92 -4.63 16.17
C ARG A 419 -5.59 -4.02 14.81
N MET A 420 -6.59 -3.95 13.93
CA MET A 420 -6.47 -3.30 12.63
C MET A 420 -6.86 -1.83 12.66
N PHE A 421 -7.52 -1.36 13.73
CA PHE A 421 -8.07 -0.01 13.86
C PHE A 421 -9.04 0.38 12.73
N ASP A 422 -9.59 -0.60 12.03
CA ASP A 422 -10.61 -0.43 11.02
C ASP A 422 -11.91 -1.08 11.49
N LEU A 423 -13.05 -0.57 11.03
CA LEU A 423 -14.35 -1.16 11.25
C LEU A 423 -14.73 -2.06 10.10
N GLY A 424 -15.22 -3.23 10.43
CA GLY A 424 -15.74 -4.20 9.46
C GLY A 424 -17.10 -4.76 9.86
N GLN A 425 -17.83 -5.23 8.87
CA GLN A 425 -19.10 -5.92 9.03
C GLN A 425 -19.22 -7.04 8.00
N ILE A 426 -19.72 -8.19 8.43
CA ILE A 426 -20.07 -9.29 7.53
C ILE A 426 -21.56 -9.20 7.19
N ARG A 427 -21.89 -9.06 5.89
CA ARG A 427 -23.23 -9.12 5.34
C ARG A 427 -23.28 -10.23 4.28
N LYS A 428 -24.20 -11.19 4.40
CA LYS A 428 -24.34 -12.33 3.44
C LYS A 428 -22.98 -12.98 3.11
N LYS A 429 -22.21 -13.35 4.15
CA LYS A 429 -20.86 -13.96 4.06
C LYS A 429 -19.75 -13.05 3.48
N ASN A 430 -20.05 -11.82 3.14
CA ASN A 430 -19.06 -10.87 2.59
C ASN A 430 -18.65 -9.84 3.64
N LEU A 431 -17.34 -9.57 3.72
CA LEU A 431 -16.76 -8.54 4.59
C LEU A 431 -16.78 -7.18 3.89
N TYR A 432 -17.25 -6.17 4.60
CA TYR A 432 -17.23 -4.77 4.18
C TYR A 432 -16.43 -3.95 5.18
N ILE A 433 -15.61 -3.03 4.67
CA ILE A 433 -14.84 -2.09 5.47
C ILE A 433 -15.56 -0.75 5.53
N HIS A 434 -15.80 -0.26 6.73
CA HIS A 434 -16.56 0.96 7.01
C HIS A 434 -15.68 2.18 7.33
N GLY A 435 -14.36 2.03 7.31
CA GLY A 435 -13.37 3.07 7.64
C GLY A 435 -12.65 2.80 8.95
N ARG A 436 -11.94 3.81 9.45
CA ARG A 436 -11.14 3.71 10.68
C ARG A 436 -12.00 3.79 11.92
N VAL A 437 -11.56 3.18 13.01
CA VAL A 437 -12.23 3.27 14.34
C VAL A 437 -12.29 4.73 14.81
N ASP A 438 -11.24 5.50 14.55
CA ASP A 438 -11.11 6.92 14.84
C ASP A 438 -11.83 7.84 13.82
N ASP A 439 -12.33 7.28 12.70
CA ASP A 439 -13.13 8.00 11.68
C ASP A 439 -14.64 7.66 11.74
N VAL A 440 -15.08 7.04 12.83
CA VAL A 440 -16.51 6.75 13.04
C VAL A 440 -17.26 8.03 13.36
N ILE A 441 -18.36 8.21 12.67
CA ILE A 441 -19.31 9.27 12.94
C ILE A 441 -20.30 8.74 13.96
N ASN A 442 -20.26 9.28 15.17
CA ASN A 442 -21.20 8.90 16.23
C ASN A 442 -22.21 10.04 16.42
N ILE A 443 -23.41 9.86 15.91
CA ILE A 443 -24.48 10.88 15.97
C ILE A 443 -25.58 10.35 16.85
N ARG A 444 -25.84 11.01 17.98
CA ARG A 444 -26.94 10.67 18.92
C ARG A 444 -27.00 9.16 19.25
N GLY A 445 -25.83 8.55 19.51
CA GLY A 445 -25.71 7.13 19.83
C GLY A 445 -25.71 6.17 18.62
N HIS A 446 -25.91 6.67 17.41
CA HIS A 446 -25.79 5.87 16.19
C HIS A 446 -24.37 5.97 15.62
N ARG A 447 -23.72 4.80 15.42
CA ARG A 447 -22.39 4.71 14.84
C ARG A 447 -22.50 4.45 13.34
N ILE A 448 -22.09 5.43 12.52
CA ILE A 448 -22.11 5.35 11.05
C ILE A 448 -20.67 5.44 10.56
N GLY A 449 -20.28 4.54 9.67
CA GLY A 449 -18.96 4.58 9.06
C GLY A 449 -18.82 5.73 8.06
N SER A 450 -17.78 6.55 8.16
CA SER A 450 -17.53 7.63 7.21
C SER A 450 -17.52 7.13 5.75
N ALA A 451 -16.92 5.97 5.49
CA ALA A 451 -16.88 5.36 4.16
C ALA A 451 -18.28 4.96 3.64
N GLU A 452 -19.21 4.58 4.52
CA GLU A 452 -20.59 4.23 4.15
C GLU A 452 -21.35 5.49 3.69
N VAL A 453 -21.21 6.59 4.43
CA VAL A 453 -21.77 7.89 4.05
C VAL A 453 -21.18 8.38 2.73
N GLU A 454 -19.86 8.35 2.61
CA GLU A 454 -19.16 8.75 1.39
C GLU A 454 -19.60 7.92 0.17
N SER A 455 -19.82 6.62 0.36
CA SER A 455 -20.25 5.72 -0.72
C SER A 455 -21.64 6.08 -1.27
N VAL A 456 -22.61 6.40 -0.41
CA VAL A 456 -23.96 6.78 -0.87
C VAL A 456 -23.96 8.16 -1.52
N ILE A 457 -23.18 9.11 -1.02
CA ILE A 457 -23.04 10.44 -1.62
C ILE A 457 -22.36 10.34 -3.00
N LEU A 458 -21.33 9.52 -3.14
CA LEU A 458 -20.64 9.28 -4.41
C LEU A 458 -21.50 8.55 -5.47
N SER A 459 -22.68 8.05 -5.12
CA SER A 459 -23.64 7.58 -6.11
C SER A 459 -24.28 8.71 -6.92
N ASN A 460 -24.30 9.94 -6.38
CA ASN A 460 -24.75 11.13 -7.10
C ASN A 460 -23.74 11.50 -8.20
N LYS A 461 -24.20 11.57 -9.46
CA LYS A 461 -23.37 11.85 -10.64
C LYS A 461 -22.66 13.20 -10.60
N ASN A 462 -23.22 14.15 -9.84
CA ASN A 462 -22.68 15.50 -9.70
C ASN A 462 -21.58 15.61 -8.63
N VAL A 463 -21.35 14.56 -7.81
CA VAL A 463 -20.30 14.51 -6.79
C VAL A 463 -19.10 13.74 -7.34
N SER A 464 -17.96 14.41 -7.43
CA SER A 464 -16.71 13.77 -7.86
C SER A 464 -15.88 13.24 -6.70
N GLU A 465 -15.93 13.91 -5.54
CA GLU A 465 -15.23 13.52 -4.33
C GLU A 465 -16.08 13.86 -3.10
N CYS A 466 -15.91 13.04 -2.07
CA CYS A 466 -16.60 13.23 -0.81
C CYS A 466 -15.74 12.75 0.34
N CYS A 467 -15.68 13.52 1.42
CA CYS A 467 -15.06 13.12 2.68
C CYS A 467 -15.95 13.53 3.84
N ALA A 468 -16.31 12.56 4.66
CA ALA A 468 -17.14 12.73 5.84
C ALA A 468 -16.28 12.68 7.11
N ILE A 469 -16.48 13.62 8.03
CA ILE A 469 -15.77 13.68 9.31
C ILE A 469 -16.74 13.95 10.45
N SER A 470 -16.36 13.53 11.66
CA SER A 470 -16.99 14.00 12.89
C SER A 470 -16.00 14.79 13.73
N ILE A 471 -16.52 15.78 14.44
CA ILE A 471 -15.81 16.62 15.39
C ILE A 471 -16.56 16.52 16.71
N PHE A 472 -15.87 16.28 17.80
CA PHE A 472 -16.47 16.23 19.12
C PHE A 472 -16.73 17.68 19.61
N ASP A 473 -17.94 17.89 20.12
CA ASP A 473 -18.36 19.12 20.77
C ASP A 473 -18.86 18.79 22.16
N GLU A 474 -18.39 19.52 23.16
CA GLU A 474 -18.71 19.23 24.57
C GLU A 474 -20.20 19.39 24.91
N LEU A 475 -20.91 20.30 24.22
CA LEU A 475 -22.32 20.58 24.48
C LEU A 475 -23.28 19.75 23.60
N GLU A 476 -22.95 19.63 22.31
CA GLU A 476 -23.85 18.97 21.33
C GLU A 476 -23.43 17.52 21.00
N GLY A 477 -22.32 17.02 21.57
CA GLY A 477 -21.73 15.74 21.22
C GLY A 477 -21.01 15.78 19.87
N ASN A 478 -20.96 14.66 19.15
CA ASN A 478 -20.27 14.62 17.85
C ASN A 478 -21.06 15.36 16.77
N LYS A 479 -20.46 16.39 16.21
CA LYS A 479 -20.94 17.12 15.03
C LYS A 479 -20.45 16.43 13.76
N PHE A 480 -21.31 16.32 12.78
CA PHE A 480 -21.02 15.67 11.50
C PHE A 480 -20.88 16.70 10.39
N PHE A 481 -19.80 16.60 9.62
CA PHE A 481 -19.48 17.51 8.51
C PHE A 481 -19.15 16.70 7.26
N ILE A 482 -19.54 17.25 6.11
CA ILE A 482 -19.25 16.66 4.80
C ILE A 482 -18.52 17.69 3.95
N PHE A 483 -17.46 17.26 3.31
CA PHE A 483 -16.73 18.03 2.31
C PHE A 483 -16.91 17.35 0.96
N VAL A 484 -17.34 18.13 -0.04
CA VAL A 484 -17.61 17.59 -1.38
C VAL A 484 -16.97 18.43 -2.48
N VAL A 485 -16.55 17.75 -3.53
CA VAL A 485 -16.15 18.37 -4.79
C VAL A 485 -17.28 18.14 -5.81
N SER A 486 -17.95 19.23 -6.22
CA SER A 486 -19.06 19.20 -7.16
C SER A 486 -19.06 20.42 -8.05
N LYS A 487 -19.50 20.26 -9.31
CA LYS A 487 -19.76 21.39 -10.22
C LYS A 487 -21.18 21.93 -10.07
N LYS A 488 -22.11 21.14 -9.50
CA LYS A 488 -23.50 21.55 -9.31
C LYS A 488 -23.60 22.59 -8.21
N ASN A 489 -24.37 23.64 -8.43
CA ASN A 489 -24.79 24.56 -7.38
C ASN A 489 -25.87 23.88 -6.53
N ASN A 490 -25.98 24.26 -5.25
CA ASN A 490 -26.96 23.71 -4.30
C ASN A 490 -26.90 22.18 -4.17
N ILE A 491 -25.69 21.59 -4.27
CA ILE A 491 -25.47 20.14 -4.13
C ILE A 491 -25.87 19.64 -2.74
N GLU A 492 -25.90 20.51 -1.75
CA GLU A 492 -26.26 20.26 -0.36
C GLU A 492 -27.66 19.68 -0.24
N ILE A 493 -28.61 20.17 -1.05
CA ILE A 493 -30.01 19.68 -1.07
C ILE A 493 -30.05 18.22 -1.48
N ASP A 494 -29.31 17.88 -2.56
CA ASP A 494 -29.26 16.49 -3.04
C ASP A 494 -28.61 15.57 -2.00
N ILE A 495 -27.54 16.03 -1.37
CA ILE A 495 -26.80 15.26 -0.36
C ILE A 495 -27.67 15.01 0.87
N ASN A 496 -28.37 16.04 1.36
CA ASN A 496 -29.30 15.89 2.49
C ASN A 496 -30.40 14.87 2.19
N LYS A 497 -31.00 14.91 0.99
CA LYS A 497 -32.00 13.91 0.56
C LYS A 497 -31.41 12.51 0.53
N ILE A 498 -30.21 12.35 -0.01
CA ILE A 498 -29.51 11.05 -0.08
C ILE A 498 -29.23 10.53 1.33
N ILE A 499 -28.74 11.36 2.23
CA ILE A 499 -28.45 10.96 3.62
C ILE A 499 -29.74 10.60 4.35
N GLN A 500 -30.76 11.43 4.25
CA GLN A 500 -32.03 11.19 4.90
C GLN A 500 -32.71 9.88 4.43
N SER A 501 -32.65 9.58 3.14
CA SER A 501 -33.23 8.35 2.59
C SER A 501 -32.47 7.08 2.96
N ASN A 502 -31.14 7.16 3.17
CA ASN A 502 -30.30 5.98 3.47
C ASN A 502 -30.07 5.75 4.97
N PHE A 503 -30.05 6.81 5.77
CA PHE A 503 -29.67 6.72 7.18
C PHE A 503 -30.72 7.32 8.12
N GLY A 504 -31.67 8.09 7.60
CA GLY A 504 -32.68 8.81 8.41
C GLY A 504 -32.28 10.26 8.74
N SER A 505 -33.21 11.05 9.22
CA SER A 505 -33.01 12.48 9.52
C SER A 505 -32.01 12.75 10.64
N PHE A 506 -31.78 11.80 11.53
CA PHE A 506 -30.81 11.94 12.61
C PHE A 506 -29.35 12.02 12.07
N ALA A 507 -29.11 11.50 10.87
CA ALA A 507 -27.80 11.44 10.23
C ALA A 507 -27.50 12.66 9.33
N LEU A 508 -28.36 13.68 9.35
CA LEU A 508 -28.11 14.90 8.58
C LEU A 508 -26.85 15.60 9.10
N PRO A 509 -25.96 16.06 8.20
CA PRO A 509 -24.75 16.75 8.59
C PRO A 509 -25.08 18.14 9.17
N LYS A 510 -24.26 18.61 10.12
CA LYS A 510 -24.37 19.98 10.61
C LYS A 510 -24.07 20.97 9.50
N LYS A 511 -23.11 20.63 8.63
CA LYS A 511 -22.74 21.46 7.49
C LYS A 511 -22.11 20.64 6.35
N ILE A 512 -22.38 21.06 5.14
CA ILE A 512 -21.79 20.52 3.92
C ILE A 512 -20.93 21.63 3.31
N TYR A 513 -19.64 21.37 3.14
CA TYR A 513 -18.70 22.30 2.53
C TYR A 513 -18.43 21.89 1.08
N LYS A 514 -18.76 22.77 0.14
CA LYS A 514 -18.36 22.63 -1.27
C LYS A 514 -16.95 23.14 -1.43
N VAL A 515 -16.02 22.29 -1.83
CA VAL A 515 -14.59 22.62 -1.98
C VAL A 515 -14.12 22.36 -3.41
N LYS A 516 -13.07 23.05 -3.85
CA LYS A 516 -12.47 22.84 -5.18
C LYS A 516 -11.71 21.51 -5.22
N GLU A 517 -11.06 21.14 -4.14
CA GLU A 517 -10.24 19.94 -3.99
C GLU A 517 -10.18 19.52 -2.52
N LEU A 518 -10.15 18.21 -2.26
CA LEU A 518 -9.92 17.67 -0.91
C LEU A 518 -8.42 17.45 -0.67
N PRO A 519 -7.90 17.74 0.55
CA PRO A 519 -6.52 17.45 0.90
C PRO A 519 -6.29 15.94 0.95
N LYS A 520 -5.29 15.47 0.18
CA LYS A 520 -4.95 14.06 0.01
C LYS A 520 -3.47 13.82 0.24
N THR A 521 -3.17 12.62 0.68
CA THR A 521 -1.80 12.10 0.57
C THR A 521 -1.45 11.86 -0.89
N ARG A 522 -0.17 11.65 -1.20
CA ARG A 522 0.30 11.27 -2.54
C ARG A 522 -0.27 9.94 -3.04
N SER A 523 -0.65 9.04 -2.13
CA SER A 523 -1.40 7.82 -2.49
C SER A 523 -2.88 8.08 -2.75
N GLY A 524 -3.33 9.33 -2.59
CA GLY A 524 -4.69 9.77 -2.81
C GLY A 524 -5.64 9.59 -1.62
N LYS A 525 -5.17 9.14 -0.47
CA LYS A 525 -6.00 9.04 0.75
C LYS A 525 -6.35 10.43 1.28
N TYR A 526 -7.61 10.63 1.67
CA TYR A 526 -8.05 11.88 2.29
C TYR A 526 -7.36 12.10 3.63
N LEU A 527 -6.87 13.32 3.85
CA LEU A 527 -6.25 13.75 5.10
C LEU A 527 -7.32 14.27 6.06
N ARG A 528 -8.19 13.33 6.54
CA ARG A 528 -9.32 13.65 7.43
C ARG A 528 -8.90 14.45 8.66
N ARG A 529 -7.71 14.18 9.19
CA ARG A 529 -7.15 14.95 10.30
C ARG A 529 -7.09 16.45 10.00
N LEU A 530 -6.64 16.82 8.81
CA LEU A 530 -6.56 18.24 8.40
C LEU A 530 -7.96 18.84 8.21
N LEU A 531 -8.91 18.08 7.68
CA LEU A 531 -10.30 18.51 7.59
C LEU A 531 -10.89 18.80 8.98
N ARG A 532 -10.64 17.95 9.98
CA ARG A 532 -11.07 18.17 11.37
C ARG A 532 -10.44 19.44 11.95
N ILE A 533 -9.11 19.55 11.91
CA ILE A 533 -8.37 20.69 12.46
C ILE A 533 -8.87 22.02 11.86
N LEU A 534 -9.07 22.07 10.54
CA LEU A 534 -9.51 23.28 9.86
C LEU A 534 -11.00 23.56 10.05
N ALA A 535 -11.84 22.53 10.19
CA ALA A 535 -13.25 22.72 10.50
C ALA A 535 -13.48 23.18 11.95
N GLU A 536 -12.59 22.80 12.88
CA GLU A 536 -12.58 23.32 14.26
C GLU A 536 -12.05 24.74 14.32
N ASN A 537 -10.92 25.01 13.67
CA ASN A 537 -10.31 26.34 13.64
C ASN A 537 -9.64 26.63 12.28
N PRO A 538 -10.32 27.31 11.36
CA PRO A 538 -9.78 27.59 10.02
C PRO A 538 -8.57 28.54 10.04
N ASN A 539 -8.34 29.26 11.14
CA ASN A 539 -7.21 30.20 11.29
C ASN A 539 -5.94 29.56 11.87
N THR A 540 -6.02 28.29 12.29
CA THR A 540 -4.88 27.62 12.94
C THR A 540 -3.67 27.53 12.01
N ARG A 541 -2.47 27.79 12.59
CA ARG A 541 -1.18 27.56 11.95
C ARG A 541 -0.64 26.17 12.24
N ASN A 542 -1.11 25.54 13.32
CA ASN A 542 -0.64 24.21 13.72
C ASN A 542 -1.45 23.10 13.00
N LEU A 543 -0.97 22.72 11.84
CA LEU A 543 -1.55 21.63 11.04
C LEU A 543 -0.88 20.26 11.30
N GLY A 544 0.10 20.19 12.21
CA GLY A 544 0.91 19.00 12.45
C GLY A 544 1.71 18.57 11.22
N ASP A 545 1.94 17.26 11.05
CA ASP A 545 2.68 16.75 9.88
C ASP A 545 1.83 16.82 8.60
N ILE A 546 2.20 17.71 7.68
CA ILE A 546 1.61 17.87 6.35
C ILE A 546 2.50 17.35 5.23
N SER A 547 3.61 16.69 5.57
CA SER A 547 4.65 16.25 4.63
C SER A 547 4.17 15.28 3.55
N THR A 548 3.07 14.60 3.80
CA THR A 548 2.49 13.62 2.86
C THR A 548 1.42 14.21 1.94
N ILE A 549 1.10 15.50 2.08
CA ILE A 549 0.08 16.14 1.24
C ILE A 549 0.52 16.24 -0.22
N ASN A 550 -0.38 15.91 -1.13
CA ASN A 550 -0.10 15.95 -2.57
C ASN A 550 -0.07 17.39 -3.12
N ASN A 551 -1.04 18.21 -2.70
CA ASN A 551 -1.18 19.61 -3.13
C ASN A 551 -1.42 20.52 -1.91
N ILE A 552 -0.42 21.33 -1.56
CA ILE A 552 -0.52 22.22 -0.40
C ILE A 552 -1.55 23.33 -0.60
N LYS A 553 -1.76 23.79 -1.85
CA LYS A 553 -2.77 24.81 -2.19
C LYS A 553 -4.22 24.35 -1.88
N SER A 554 -4.44 23.02 -1.77
CA SER A 554 -5.73 22.47 -1.35
C SER A 554 -6.12 22.92 0.06
N LEU A 555 -5.15 23.23 0.93
CA LEU A 555 -5.41 23.74 2.29
C LEU A 555 -5.95 25.17 2.27
N ASP A 556 -5.42 26.03 1.40
CA ASP A 556 -5.90 27.42 1.28
C ASP A 556 -7.31 27.45 0.69
N ASN A 557 -7.57 26.62 -0.32
CA ASN A 557 -8.91 26.44 -0.88
C ASN A 557 -9.91 25.97 0.18
N LEU A 558 -9.47 25.02 1.04
CA LEU A 558 -10.29 24.50 2.12
C LEU A 558 -10.58 25.56 3.19
N LYS A 559 -9.55 26.30 3.65
CA LYS A 559 -9.72 27.41 4.60
C LYS A 559 -10.71 28.45 4.10
N ASN A 560 -10.57 28.84 2.83
CA ASN A 560 -11.48 29.83 2.21
C ASN A 560 -12.92 29.28 2.14
N ALA A 561 -13.11 28.03 1.74
CA ALA A 561 -14.44 27.41 1.69
C ALA A 561 -15.09 27.29 3.07
N ILE A 562 -14.32 27.07 4.13
CA ILE A 562 -14.85 27.00 5.50
C ILE A 562 -15.23 28.38 6.02
N LYS A 563 -14.44 29.42 5.70
CA LYS A 563 -14.69 30.81 6.11
C LYS A 563 -15.85 31.46 5.38
N SER A 564 -16.04 31.14 4.09
CA SER A 564 -17.08 31.70 3.24
C SER A 564 -18.45 31.01 3.39
N SER A 565 -18.51 29.95 4.13
CA SER A 565 -19.73 29.19 4.40
C SER A 565 -20.22 29.45 5.80
#